data_a490e35e43813f998426a9217eb91bbb
#
_entry.id   a490e35e43813f998426a9217eb91bbb
#
_cell.length_a   1.000
_cell.length_b   1.000
_cell.length_c   1.000
_cell.angle_alpha   90.00
_cell.angle_beta   90.00
_cell.angle_gamma   90.00
#
_symmetry.space_group_name_H-M   'P 1'
#
loop_
_entity.id
_entity.type
_entity.pdbx_description
1 polymer ?
#
loop_
_entity_poly.entity_id
_entity_poly.type
_entity_poly.pdbx_seq_one_letter_code
_entity_poly.pdbx_strand_id
1 'polypeptide(L)'
;IALRLPFIVFYASSVLLMYKLTENYFRYEKDRFIAICIFMILPGVISASLLVNSAIMVIFFTLLYLYMYQKNAKHSYLLLVFFLFVDNSFAILYLALFFYSFKNQDKKLMYFSMIFFILSMYIYGFSTDGKPRGFLVDTFAIYATVFSPLLFIYFIYSLYRAGIKDERTITWYISMTAMVLSIVFSFRQRVFIEDFGPYVVISLPFML
;
A
#
# COMPACT_ATOMS: atom_id res chain seq x y z
N ILE A 1 27.15 5.21 -2.73
CA ILE A 1 26.88 4.09 -1.81
C ILE A 1 26.18 4.63 -0.55
N ALA A 2 26.67 5.70 0.09
CA ALA A 2 26.08 6.23 1.34
C ALA A 2 24.60 6.59 1.25
N LEU A 3 24.13 7.18 0.14
CA LEU A 3 22.73 7.54 -0.08
C LEU A 3 21.78 6.34 -0.18
N ARG A 4 22.28 5.16 -0.55
CA ARG A 4 21.47 3.95 -0.71
C ARG A 4 21.29 3.17 0.60
N LEU A 5 22.16 3.34 1.57
CA LEU A 5 22.14 2.61 2.85
C LEU A 5 20.79 2.74 3.58
N PRO A 6 20.19 3.95 3.75
CA PRO A 6 18.90 4.07 4.43
C PRO A 6 17.80 3.29 3.73
N PHE A 7 17.75 3.30 2.40
CA PHE A 7 16.72 2.61 1.62
C PHE A 7 16.85 1.09 1.70
N ILE A 8 18.08 0.58 1.74
CA ILE A 8 18.35 -0.86 1.97
C ILE A 8 17.92 -1.26 3.39
N VAL A 9 18.14 -0.39 4.38
CA VAL A 9 17.68 -0.63 5.76
C VAL A 9 16.15 -0.65 5.82
N PHE A 10 15.47 0.28 5.13
CA PHE A 10 14.00 0.27 5.03
C PHE A 10 13.50 -1.01 4.34
N TYR A 11 14.17 -1.47 3.27
CA TYR A 11 13.83 -2.72 2.61
C TYR A 11 13.96 -3.92 3.56
N ALA A 12 15.09 -4.08 4.22
CA ALA A 12 15.30 -5.18 5.17
C ALA A 12 14.30 -5.14 6.32
N SER A 13 14.03 -3.94 6.85
CA SER A 13 13.04 -3.74 7.92
C SER A 13 11.61 -4.04 7.44
N SER A 14 11.28 -3.73 6.19
CA SER A 14 9.98 -4.06 5.58
C SER A 14 9.79 -5.57 5.46
N VAL A 15 10.84 -6.31 5.08
CA VAL A 15 10.80 -7.78 5.04
C VAL A 15 10.55 -8.36 6.43
N LEU A 16 11.22 -7.85 7.47
CA LEU A 16 11.00 -8.28 8.85
C LEU A 16 9.58 -7.95 9.36
N LEU A 17 9.06 -6.77 9.00
CA LEU A 17 7.68 -6.40 9.35
C LEU A 17 6.67 -7.26 8.63
N MET A 18 6.90 -7.54 7.34
CA MET A 18 6.04 -8.45 6.57
C MET A 18 6.04 -9.85 7.18
N TYR A 19 7.21 -10.36 7.62
CA TYR A 19 7.31 -11.62 8.33
C TYR A 19 6.46 -11.65 9.60
N LYS A 20 6.50 -10.61 10.42
CA LYS A 20 5.70 -10.50 11.65
C LYS A 20 4.22 -10.30 11.39
N LEU A 21 3.88 -9.51 10.37
CA LEU A 21 2.50 -9.24 9.99
C LEU A 21 1.79 -10.51 9.50
N THR A 22 2.48 -11.31 8.69
CA THR A 22 1.93 -12.53 8.07
C THR A 22 1.70 -13.67 9.08
N GLU A 23 2.23 -13.58 10.30
CA GLU A 23 1.98 -14.55 11.36
C GLU A 23 0.48 -14.75 11.67
N ASN A 24 -0.29 -13.67 11.58
CA ASN A 24 -1.73 -13.71 11.85
C ASN A 24 -2.59 -14.03 10.61
N TYR A 25 -2.00 -14.07 9.41
CA TYR A 25 -2.73 -14.32 8.17
C TYR A 25 -2.62 -15.76 7.70
N PHE A 26 -1.48 -16.42 7.92
CA PHE A 26 -1.24 -17.76 7.41
C PHE A 26 -1.34 -18.83 8.50
N ARG A 27 -2.05 -19.91 8.15
CA ARG A 27 -2.16 -21.10 9.01
C ARG A 27 -0.90 -21.98 8.97
N TYR A 28 -0.20 -22.00 7.83
CA TYR A 28 0.97 -22.83 7.62
C TYR A 28 2.23 -21.96 7.46
N GLU A 29 3.31 -22.35 8.13
CA GLU A 29 4.60 -21.66 8.04
C GLU A 29 5.19 -21.66 6.63
N LYS A 30 4.92 -22.71 5.84
CA LYS A 30 5.37 -22.82 4.45
C LYS A 30 4.80 -21.71 3.57
N ASP A 31 3.51 -21.43 3.68
CA ASP A 31 2.83 -20.39 2.89
C ASP A 31 3.35 -19.00 3.28
N ARG A 32 3.58 -18.80 4.57
CA ARG A 32 4.22 -17.61 5.10
C ARG A 32 5.62 -17.38 4.52
N PHE A 33 6.44 -18.42 4.50
CA PHE A 33 7.79 -18.35 3.91
C PHE A 33 7.74 -18.02 2.42
N ILE A 34 6.84 -18.66 1.66
CA ILE A 34 6.63 -18.38 0.24
C ILE A 34 6.22 -16.92 0.02
N ALA A 35 5.28 -16.41 0.83
CA ALA A 35 4.84 -15.00 0.74
C ALA A 35 5.99 -14.03 0.91
N ILE A 36 6.87 -14.29 1.88
CA ILE A 36 8.03 -13.45 2.14
C ILE A 36 9.05 -13.53 1.02
N CYS A 37 9.32 -14.73 0.50
CA CYS A 37 10.20 -14.90 -0.66
C CYS A 37 9.67 -14.14 -1.88
N ILE A 38 8.36 -14.21 -2.15
CA ILE A 38 7.73 -13.44 -3.22
C ILE A 38 7.91 -11.94 -2.97
N PHE A 39 7.65 -11.44 -1.75
CA PHE A 39 7.81 -10.04 -1.42
C PHE A 39 9.25 -9.55 -1.63
N MET A 40 10.24 -10.35 -1.23
CA MET A 40 11.66 -10.02 -1.42
C MET A 40 12.07 -9.92 -2.88
N ILE A 41 11.50 -10.77 -3.76
CA ILE A 41 11.88 -10.86 -5.18
C ILE A 41 11.03 -9.93 -6.05
N LEU A 42 9.97 -9.30 -5.51
CA LEU A 42 9.13 -8.39 -6.28
C LEU A 42 9.95 -7.29 -6.96
N PRO A 43 9.88 -7.17 -8.31
CA PRO A 43 10.66 -6.17 -9.05
C PRO A 43 10.44 -4.74 -8.55
N GLY A 44 9.19 -4.39 -8.19
CA GLY A 44 8.85 -3.08 -7.67
C GLY A 44 9.50 -2.76 -6.33
N VAL A 45 9.60 -3.74 -5.41
CA VAL A 45 10.23 -3.56 -4.10
C VAL A 45 11.75 -3.43 -4.21
N ILE A 46 12.36 -4.28 -5.06
CA ILE A 46 13.80 -4.22 -5.33
C ILE A 46 14.16 -2.89 -6.00
N SER A 47 13.42 -2.48 -7.02
CA SER A 47 13.69 -1.22 -7.72
C SER A 47 13.54 0.00 -6.80
N ALA A 48 12.52 0.02 -5.94
CA ALA A 48 12.31 1.10 -4.96
C ALA A 48 13.49 1.21 -3.98
N SER A 49 14.07 0.09 -3.55
CA SER A 49 15.22 0.09 -2.63
C SER A 49 16.53 0.50 -3.30
N LEU A 50 16.75 0.13 -4.57
CA LEU A 50 17.98 0.41 -5.30
C LEU A 50 18.03 1.79 -5.93
N LEU A 51 16.88 2.32 -6.37
CA LEU A 51 16.76 3.62 -7.05
C LEU A 51 16.59 4.81 -6.09
N VAL A 52 16.70 4.58 -4.77
CA VAL A 52 16.55 5.64 -3.76
C VAL A 52 15.17 6.33 -3.87
N ASN A 53 14.12 5.53 -3.97
CA ASN A 53 12.76 6.02 -4.15
C ASN A 53 11.99 6.04 -2.82
N SER A 54 11.19 7.09 -2.59
CA SER A 54 10.34 7.22 -1.39
C SER A 54 9.37 6.06 -1.20
N ALA A 55 9.01 5.36 -2.27
CA ALA A 55 8.10 4.22 -2.25
C ALA A 55 8.48 3.14 -1.21
N ILE A 56 9.78 2.86 -1.01
CA ILE A 56 10.21 1.87 -0.01
C ILE A 56 9.96 2.35 1.43
N MET A 57 10.06 3.67 1.68
CA MET A 57 9.71 4.27 2.97
C MET A 57 8.21 4.15 3.23
N VAL A 58 7.39 4.40 2.20
CA VAL A 58 5.92 4.27 2.28
C VAL A 58 5.54 2.81 2.57
N ILE A 59 6.17 1.83 1.92
CA ILE A 59 5.98 0.39 2.22
C ILE A 59 6.31 0.12 3.69
N PHE A 60 7.48 0.55 4.16
CA PHE A 60 7.92 0.33 5.53
C PHE A 60 6.95 0.91 6.56
N PHE A 61 6.60 2.18 6.42
CA PHE A 61 5.70 2.85 7.37
C PHE A 61 4.28 2.29 7.33
N THR A 62 3.79 1.89 6.17
CA THR A 62 2.47 1.24 6.07
C THR A 62 2.47 -0.13 6.73
N LEU A 63 3.51 -0.95 6.53
CA LEU A 63 3.66 -2.23 7.22
C LEU A 63 3.81 -2.04 8.74
N LEU A 64 4.56 -1.03 9.17
CA LEU A 64 4.70 -0.67 10.58
C LEU A 64 3.34 -0.29 11.19
N TYR A 65 2.55 0.51 10.48
CA TYR A 65 1.19 0.86 10.90
C TYR A 65 0.32 -0.39 11.05
N LEU A 66 0.30 -1.28 10.06
CA LEU A 66 -0.49 -2.51 10.10
C LEU A 66 -0.07 -3.42 11.26
N TYR A 67 1.22 -3.56 11.50
CA TYR A 67 1.75 -4.33 12.62
C TYR A 67 1.34 -3.73 13.98
N MET A 68 1.48 -2.41 14.13
CA MET A 68 1.08 -1.70 15.35
C MET A 68 -0.43 -1.75 15.56
N TYR A 69 -1.21 -1.64 14.50
CA TYR A 69 -2.68 -1.74 14.55
C TYR A 69 -3.14 -3.11 15.04
N GLN A 70 -2.50 -4.19 14.57
CA GLN A 70 -2.81 -5.55 15.04
C GLN A 70 -2.44 -5.75 16.53
N LYS A 71 -1.35 -5.16 16.98
CA LYS A 71 -0.86 -5.33 18.35
C LYS A 71 -1.55 -4.40 19.35
N ASN A 72 -1.73 -3.14 18.99
CA ASN A 72 -2.34 -2.13 19.85
C ASN A 72 -2.88 -0.95 19.01
N ALA A 73 -4.19 -0.94 18.77
CA ALA A 73 -4.84 0.08 17.98
C ALA A 73 -4.62 1.53 18.49
N LYS A 74 -4.43 1.73 19.82
CA LYS A 74 -4.24 3.08 20.36
C LYS A 74 -2.94 3.74 19.89
N HIS A 75 -1.84 2.98 19.82
CA HIS A 75 -0.55 3.51 19.39
C HIS A 75 -0.48 3.75 17.87
N SER A 76 -1.32 3.07 17.09
CA SER A 76 -1.35 3.26 15.63
C SER A 76 -1.85 4.65 15.21
N TYR A 77 -2.69 5.31 16.02
CA TYR A 77 -3.15 6.67 15.74
C TYR A 77 -2.01 7.70 15.77
N LEU A 78 -1.00 7.51 16.62
CA LEU A 78 0.17 8.39 16.67
C LEU A 78 0.97 8.33 15.35
N LEU A 79 1.08 7.13 14.75
CA LEU A 79 1.74 6.97 13.46
C LEU A 79 1.01 7.70 12.33
N LEU A 80 -0.33 7.74 12.36
CA LEU A 80 -1.09 8.48 11.34
C LEU A 80 -0.77 9.98 11.37
N VAL A 81 -0.57 10.57 12.56
CA VAL A 81 -0.14 11.98 12.67
C VAL A 81 1.24 12.17 12.06
N PHE A 82 2.17 11.25 12.33
CA PHE A 82 3.53 11.32 11.80
C PHE A 82 3.56 11.21 10.27
N PHE A 83 2.75 10.34 9.69
CA PHE A 83 2.70 10.12 8.24
C PHE A 83 2.28 11.35 7.44
N LEU A 84 1.53 12.26 8.05
CA LEU A 84 1.14 13.52 7.42
C LEU A 84 2.34 14.36 6.97
N PHE A 85 3.47 14.23 7.66
CA PHE A 85 4.69 15.02 7.40
C PHE A 85 5.73 14.25 6.56
N VAL A 86 5.49 12.97 6.26
CA VAL A 86 6.47 12.12 5.58
C VAL A 86 6.31 12.17 4.07
N ASP A 87 5.11 11.92 3.56
CA ASP A 87 4.88 11.81 2.12
C ASP A 87 3.40 12.07 1.76
N ASN A 88 3.17 12.66 0.59
CA ASN A 88 1.83 12.91 0.07
C ASN A 88 1.03 11.62 -0.18
N SER A 89 1.70 10.54 -0.56
CA SER A 89 1.05 9.26 -0.88
C SER A 89 0.26 8.66 0.29
N PHE A 90 0.53 9.07 1.56
CA PHE A 90 -0.26 8.65 2.72
C PHE A 90 -1.72 9.10 2.69
N ALA A 91 -2.09 10.05 1.83
CA ALA A 91 -3.49 10.38 1.55
C ALA A 91 -4.28 9.14 1.11
N ILE A 92 -3.66 8.25 0.32
CA ILE A 92 -4.27 6.99 -0.13
C ILE A 92 -4.55 6.07 1.05
N LEU A 93 -3.60 5.98 2.00
CA LEU A 93 -3.77 5.20 3.23
C LEU A 93 -4.93 5.73 4.07
N TYR A 94 -5.02 7.05 4.28
CA TYR A 94 -6.12 7.65 5.04
C TYR A 94 -7.48 7.36 4.41
N LEU A 95 -7.58 7.47 3.09
CA LEU A 95 -8.81 7.15 2.38
C LEU A 95 -9.16 5.65 2.48
N ALA A 96 -8.18 4.77 2.39
CA ALA A 96 -8.38 3.33 2.56
C ALA A 96 -8.87 2.99 3.99
N LEU A 97 -8.28 3.61 5.01
CA LEU A 97 -8.68 3.45 6.40
C LEU A 97 -10.10 4.01 6.65
N PHE A 98 -10.47 5.08 5.97
CA PHE A 98 -11.83 5.59 6.01
C PHE A 98 -12.84 4.56 5.50
N PHE A 99 -12.61 3.93 4.34
CA PHE A 99 -13.50 2.90 3.81
C PHE A 99 -13.54 1.65 4.71
N TYR A 100 -12.39 1.24 5.25
CA TYR A 100 -12.32 0.13 6.19
C TYR A 100 -13.12 0.39 7.47
N SER A 101 -12.94 1.57 8.07
CA SER A 101 -13.64 1.96 9.31
C SER A 101 -15.14 2.17 9.10
N PHE A 102 -15.54 2.65 7.92
CA PHE A 102 -16.94 2.80 7.55
C PHE A 102 -17.66 1.44 7.52
N LYS A 103 -17.03 0.41 6.94
CA LYS A 103 -17.58 -0.96 6.91
C LYS A 103 -17.64 -1.55 8.32
N ASN A 104 -16.61 -1.37 9.13
CA ASN A 104 -16.52 -1.94 10.49
C ASN A 104 -17.19 -1.09 11.57
N GLN A 105 -17.80 0.05 11.19
CA GLN A 105 -18.48 0.97 12.09
C GLN A 105 -17.58 1.52 13.22
N ASP A 106 -16.27 1.55 13.02
CA ASP A 106 -15.32 2.16 13.94
C ASP A 106 -15.31 3.69 13.75
N LYS A 107 -16.19 4.37 14.47
CA LYS A 107 -16.37 5.82 14.38
C LYS A 107 -15.08 6.59 14.68
N LYS A 108 -14.23 6.10 15.60
CA LYS A 108 -12.99 6.80 15.96
C LYS A 108 -12.02 6.80 14.78
N LEU A 109 -11.71 5.62 14.22
CA LEU A 109 -10.82 5.50 13.07
C LEU A 109 -11.39 6.26 11.86
N MET A 110 -12.69 6.23 11.65
CA MET A 110 -13.37 6.94 10.56
C MET A 110 -13.15 8.46 10.64
N TYR A 111 -13.38 9.08 11.79
CA TYR A 111 -13.17 10.53 11.95
C TYR A 111 -11.70 10.92 11.84
N PHE A 112 -10.80 10.15 12.46
CA PHE A 112 -9.37 10.41 12.36
C PHE A 112 -8.87 10.31 10.92
N SER A 113 -9.21 9.25 10.21
CA SER A 113 -8.79 9.06 8.82
C SER A 113 -9.34 10.13 7.89
N MET A 114 -10.60 10.56 8.09
CA MET A 114 -11.19 11.64 7.30
C MET A 114 -10.51 12.98 7.54
N ILE A 115 -10.25 13.33 8.81
CA ILE A 115 -9.57 14.58 9.17
C ILE A 115 -8.15 14.61 8.57
N PHE A 116 -7.39 13.51 8.71
CA PHE A 116 -6.03 13.45 8.16
C PHE A 116 -6.02 13.42 6.63
N PHE A 117 -7.01 12.82 5.99
CA PHE A 117 -7.15 12.90 4.54
C PHE A 117 -7.36 14.35 4.08
N ILE A 118 -8.29 15.08 4.68
CA ILE A 118 -8.56 16.49 4.35
C ILE A 118 -7.31 17.34 4.61
N LEU A 119 -6.64 17.12 5.74
CA LEU A 119 -5.44 17.86 6.12
C LEU A 119 -4.27 17.57 5.16
N SER A 120 -4.08 16.32 4.76
CA SER A 120 -3.09 15.94 3.75
C SER A 120 -3.37 16.62 2.40
N MET A 121 -4.63 16.64 1.96
CA MET A 121 -5.04 17.32 0.74
C MET A 121 -4.84 18.85 0.84
N TYR A 122 -5.04 19.43 2.01
CA TYR A 122 -4.81 20.86 2.24
C TYR A 122 -3.32 21.24 2.18
N ILE A 123 -2.46 20.40 2.77
CA ILE A 123 -1.00 20.67 2.83
C ILE A 123 -0.33 20.47 1.47
N TYR A 124 -0.63 19.37 0.79
CA TYR A 124 0.07 18.97 -0.43
C TYR A 124 -0.67 19.39 -1.72
N GLY A 125 -1.97 19.64 -1.62
CA GLY A 125 -2.81 19.95 -2.77
C GLY A 125 -3.06 18.75 -3.70
N PHE A 126 -3.91 18.97 -4.69
CA PHE A 126 -4.02 18.07 -5.83
C PHE A 126 -3.18 18.64 -6.98
N SER A 127 -2.06 18.03 -7.29
CA SER A 127 -1.35 18.34 -8.51
C SER A 127 -2.12 17.76 -9.70
N THR A 128 -2.88 18.61 -10.39
CA THR A 128 -3.65 18.25 -11.57
C THR A 128 -2.93 18.58 -12.88
N ASP A 129 -1.61 18.59 -12.87
CA ASP A 129 -0.75 18.96 -14.00
C ASP A 129 -0.71 17.86 -15.07
N GLY A 130 -1.83 17.60 -15.71
CA GLY A 130 -1.88 16.61 -16.78
C GLY A 130 -2.76 17.06 -17.95
N LYS A 131 -2.25 17.00 -19.18
CA LYS A 131 -3.09 17.03 -20.38
C LYS A 131 -4.04 15.82 -20.31
N PRO A 132 -5.34 15.99 -20.64
CA PRO A 132 -6.29 14.90 -20.63
C PRO A 132 -5.95 13.89 -21.75
N ARG A 133 -5.17 12.89 -21.42
CA ARG A 133 -4.89 11.71 -22.24
C ARG A 133 -5.12 10.49 -21.37
N GLY A 134 -5.89 9.53 -21.87
CA GLY A 134 -6.07 8.26 -21.21
C GLY A 134 -4.77 7.43 -21.24
N PHE A 135 -4.19 7.19 -20.08
CA PHE A 135 -2.98 6.35 -19.88
C PHE A 135 -3.32 5.04 -19.17
N LEU A 136 -4.53 4.55 -19.33
CA LEU A 136 -5.01 3.35 -18.61
C LEU A 136 -4.16 2.13 -18.92
N VAL A 137 -3.84 1.90 -20.20
CA VAL A 137 -3.01 0.77 -20.62
C VAL A 137 -1.60 0.87 -20.04
N ASP A 138 -1.02 2.09 -20.02
CA ASP A 138 0.30 2.33 -19.43
C ASP A 138 0.29 2.02 -17.93
N THR A 139 -0.77 2.40 -17.22
CA THR A 139 -0.92 2.13 -15.78
C THR A 139 -0.95 0.62 -15.51
N PHE A 140 -1.73 -0.14 -16.28
CA PHE A 140 -1.73 -1.60 -16.17
C PHE A 140 -0.38 -2.23 -16.53
N ALA A 141 0.28 -1.74 -17.58
CA ALA A 141 1.61 -2.21 -17.97
C ALA A 141 2.64 -1.98 -16.85
N ILE A 142 2.62 -0.81 -16.18
CA ILE A 142 3.52 -0.52 -15.07
C ILE A 142 3.22 -1.41 -13.86
N TYR A 143 1.95 -1.65 -13.51
CA TYR A 143 1.63 -2.63 -12.46
C TYR A 143 2.12 -4.04 -12.79
N ALA A 144 1.99 -4.45 -14.06
CA ALA A 144 2.53 -5.74 -14.50
C ALA A 144 4.07 -5.82 -14.36
N THR A 145 4.78 -4.70 -14.50
CA THR A 145 6.24 -4.66 -14.26
C THR A 145 6.59 -4.66 -12.77
N VAL A 146 5.80 -4.00 -11.92
CA VAL A 146 5.99 -3.96 -10.46
C VAL A 146 5.81 -5.34 -9.82
N PHE A 147 4.79 -6.09 -10.26
CA PHE A 147 4.45 -7.42 -9.72
C PHE A 147 5.08 -8.58 -10.48
N SER A 148 5.47 -8.46 -11.70
CA SER A 148 5.50 -9.43 -12.78
C SER A 148 4.09 -9.72 -13.34
N PRO A 149 3.97 -10.01 -14.66
CA PRO A 149 2.65 -10.16 -15.30
C PRO A 149 1.76 -11.25 -14.67
N LEU A 150 2.34 -12.40 -14.32
CA LEU A 150 1.60 -13.52 -13.73
C LEU A 150 1.08 -13.20 -12.32
N LEU A 151 1.92 -12.60 -11.48
CA LEU A 151 1.51 -12.19 -10.14
C LEU A 151 0.48 -11.06 -10.18
N PHE A 152 0.54 -10.18 -11.17
CA PHE A 152 -0.44 -9.12 -11.33
C PHE A 152 -1.84 -9.67 -11.67
N ILE A 153 -1.93 -10.64 -12.57
CA ILE A 153 -3.20 -11.33 -12.88
C ILE A 153 -3.74 -12.03 -11.63
N TYR A 154 -2.87 -12.71 -10.89
CA TYR A 154 -3.24 -13.37 -9.65
C TYR A 154 -3.68 -12.37 -8.57
N PHE A 155 -3.06 -11.21 -8.49
CA PHE A 155 -3.47 -10.10 -7.61
C PHE A 155 -4.90 -9.63 -7.91
N ILE A 156 -5.23 -9.37 -9.19
CA ILE A 156 -6.59 -8.97 -9.59
C ILE A 156 -7.60 -10.06 -9.22
N TYR A 157 -7.28 -11.32 -9.51
CA TYR A 157 -8.13 -12.44 -9.13
C TYR A 157 -8.35 -12.52 -7.62
N SER A 158 -7.30 -12.33 -6.81
CA SER A 158 -7.37 -12.39 -5.35
C SER A 158 -8.18 -11.24 -4.76
N LEU A 159 -8.02 -10.02 -5.31
CA LEU A 159 -8.85 -8.87 -4.95
C LEU A 159 -10.34 -9.14 -5.19
N TYR A 160 -10.67 -9.67 -6.36
CA TYR A 160 -12.04 -10.02 -6.74
C TYR A 160 -12.60 -11.11 -5.82
N ARG A 161 -11.84 -12.20 -5.59
CA ARG A 161 -12.23 -13.32 -4.74
C ARG A 161 -12.50 -12.88 -3.31
N ALA A 162 -11.57 -12.14 -2.69
CA ALA A 162 -11.73 -11.63 -1.33
C ALA A 162 -12.92 -10.66 -1.21
N GLY A 163 -13.16 -9.87 -2.26
CA GLY A 163 -14.32 -8.99 -2.34
C GLY A 163 -15.66 -9.72 -2.32
N ILE A 164 -15.78 -10.86 -3.04
CA ILE A 164 -17.03 -11.65 -3.11
C ILE A 164 -17.24 -12.49 -1.84
N LYS A 165 -16.17 -13.10 -1.31
CA LYS A 165 -16.27 -13.95 -0.12
C LYS A 165 -16.43 -13.16 1.20
N ASP A 166 -16.46 -11.85 1.14
CA ASP A 166 -16.50 -10.92 2.29
C ASP A 166 -15.32 -11.12 3.29
N GLU A 167 -14.21 -11.70 2.80
CA GLU A 167 -12.94 -11.86 3.53
C GLU A 167 -12.08 -10.57 3.45
N ARG A 168 -12.72 -9.42 3.65
CA ARG A 168 -12.12 -8.09 3.42
C ARG A 168 -11.31 -7.65 4.63
N THR A 169 -10.02 -7.87 4.57
CA THR A 169 -9.06 -7.40 5.58
C THR A 169 -8.70 -5.93 5.36
N ILE A 170 -8.05 -5.31 6.35
CA ILE A 170 -7.52 -3.93 6.22
C ILE A 170 -6.55 -3.80 5.03
N THR A 171 -5.72 -4.82 4.79
CA THR A 171 -4.80 -4.88 3.64
C THR A 171 -5.54 -4.90 2.32
N TRP A 172 -6.68 -5.59 2.23
CA TRP A 172 -7.55 -5.58 1.06
C TRP A 172 -8.07 -4.17 0.76
N TYR A 173 -8.56 -3.44 1.78
CA TYR A 173 -9.04 -2.07 1.59
C TYR A 173 -7.93 -1.14 1.10
N ILE A 174 -6.71 -1.26 1.65
CA ILE A 174 -5.56 -0.45 1.25
C ILE A 174 -5.23 -0.70 -0.22
N SER A 175 -5.09 -1.95 -0.63
CA SER A 175 -4.72 -2.30 -2.01
C SER A 175 -5.82 -1.99 -3.01
N MET A 176 -7.08 -2.25 -2.65
CA MET A 176 -8.24 -1.94 -3.50
C MET A 176 -8.39 -0.44 -3.72
N THR A 177 -8.27 0.36 -2.65
CA THR A 177 -8.37 1.83 -2.74
C THR A 177 -7.26 2.38 -3.63
N ALA A 178 -6.01 1.95 -3.43
CA ALA A 178 -4.89 2.38 -4.25
C ALA A 178 -5.08 2.03 -5.72
N MET A 179 -5.52 0.80 -6.03
CA MET A 179 -5.74 0.36 -7.39
C MET A 179 -6.90 1.12 -8.06
N VAL A 180 -8.03 1.27 -7.38
CA VAL A 180 -9.20 2.00 -7.94
C VAL A 180 -8.85 3.46 -8.18
N LEU A 181 -8.19 4.13 -7.24
CA LEU A 181 -7.76 5.52 -7.43
C LEU A 181 -6.78 5.67 -8.59
N SER A 182 -5.79 4.77 -8.70
CA SER A 182 -4.84 4.83 -9.81
C SER A 182 -5.52 4.64 -11.17
N ILE A 183 -6.53 3.77 -11.27
CA ILE A 183 -7.33 3.58 -12.48
C ILE A 183 -8.15 4.84 -12.78
N VAL A 184 -8.86 5.39 -11.79
CA VAL A 184 -9.67 6.59 -11.96
C VAL A 184 -8.81 7.78 -12.42
N PHE A 185 -7.65 7.98 -11.80
CA PHE A 185 -6.75 9.06 -12.21
C PHE A 185 -6.13 8.82 -13.59
N SER A 186 -5.88 7.57 -13.98
CA SER A 186 -5.29 7.23 -15.27
C SER A 186 -6.21 7.58 -16.47
N PHE A 187 -7.50 7.76 -16.26
CA PHE A 187 -8.40 8.28 -17.30
C PHE A 187 -8.13 9.73 -17.65
N ARG A 188 -7.65 10.51 -16.69
CA ARG A 188 -7.44 11.95 -16.84
C ARG A 188 -5.98 12.34 -17.05
N GLN A 189 -5.06 11.67 -16.33
CA GLN A 189 -3.66 12.05 -16.28
C GLN A 189 -2.75 10.83 -16.15
N ARG A 190 -1.45 11.01 -16.43
CA ARG A 190 -0.46 9.99 -16.14
C ARG A 190 -0.30 9.85 -14.63
N VAL A 191 -0.40 8.62 -14.13
CA VAL A 191 -0.30 8.31 -12.70
C VAL A 191 1.14 7.99 -12.34
N PHE A 192 1.63 8.58 -11.26
CA PHE A 192 2.91 8.21 -10.66
C PHE A 192 2.71 6.93 -9.84
N ILE A 193 3.23 5.82 -10.35
CA ILE A 193 3.10 4.51 -9.68
C ILE A 193 3.82 4.48 -8.34
N GLU A 194 4.79 5.35 -8.13
CA GLU A 194 5.52 5.51 -6.87
C GLU A 194 4.59 5.80 -5.69
N ASP A 195 3.47 6.50 -5.94
CA ASP A 195 2.49 6.85 -4.91
C ASP A 195 1.52 5.71 -4.61
N PHE A 196 1.18 4.88 -5.61
CA PHE A 196 0.15 3.83 -5.50
C PHE A 196 0.75 2.43 -5.33
N GLY A 197 1.88 2.16 -5.99
CA GLY A 197 2.54 0.85 -5.98
C GLY A 197 2.81 0.29 -4.59
N PRO A 198 3.30 1.09 -3.62
CA PRO A 198 3.53 0.66 -2.26
C PRO A 198 2.32 -0.02 -1.62
N TYR A 199 1.14 0.55 -1.79
CA TYR A 199 -0.10 0.05 -1.20
C TYR A 199 -0.62 -1.21 -1.89
N VAL A 200 -0.37 -1.34 -3.19
CA VAL A 200 -0.75 -2.53 -3.95
C VAL A 200 0.16 -3.71 -3.60
N VAL A 201 1.46 -3.48 -3.40
CA VAL A 201 2.42 -4.52 -3.01
C VAL A 201 2.11 -5.13 -1.62
N ILE A 202 1.50 -4.37 -0.72
CA ILE A 202 1.08 -4.84 0.61
C ILE A 202 -0.07 -5.87 0.55
N SER A 203 -0.62 -6.14 -0.64
CA SER A 203 -1.67 -7.14 -0.86
C SER A 203 -1.24 -8.60 -0.62
N LEU A 204 0.05 -8.91 -0.64
CA LEU A 204 0.57 -10.27 -0.56
C LEU A 204 -0.03 -11.14 0.57
N PRO A 205 -0.29 -10.63 1.80
CA PRO A 205 -0.88 -11.45 2.86
C PRO A 205 -2.28 -12.00 2.57
N PHE A 206 -3.06 -11.36 1.70
CA PHE A 206 -4.38 -11.89 1.35
C PHE A 206 -4.41 -12.55 -0.04
N MET A 207 -3.33 -12.46 -0.80
CA MET A 207 -3.23 -13.10 -2.12
C MET A 207 -3.00 -14.61 -2.00
N LEU A 208 -2.26 -15.06 -1.00
CA LEU A 208 -1.84 -16.43 -0.78
C LEU A 208 -2.63 -17.10 0.33
#